data_461f0258314ae32e4c560266d2d4e367
#
_entry.id   461f0258314ae32e4c560266d2d4e367
#
_cell.length_a   1.000
_cell.length_b   1.000
_cell.length_c   1.000
_cell.angle_alpha   90.00
_cell.angle_beta   90.00
_cell.angle_gamma   90.00
#
_symmetry.space_group_name_H-M   'P 1'
#
loop_
_entity.id
_entity.type
_entity.pdbx_description
1 polymer ?
#
loop_
_entity_poly.entity_id
_entity_poly.type
_entity_poly.pdbx_seq_one_letter_code
_entity_poly.pdbx_strand_id
1 'polypeptide(L)'
;VIRATDREANVVKLRLIAVGKIREPYVARACDDFRARLRRHESFDEIEVAASHGGDPERAMREEGDRILKLIVASEPLWLLEREGDSFASVELAERLQTLADAGTSRLTIVVAGTYGASPALLARADVAWSLSRLTFLHEWARAIVLEQLYRASKIARNEPYHH
;
A
#
# COMPACT_ATOMS: atom_id res chain seq x y z
N VAL A 1 4.41 31.21 30.82
CA VAL A 1 4.89 31.03 29.41
C VAL A 1 5.06 29.52 29.22
N ILE A 2 4.03 28.87 28.71
CA ILE A 2 4.06 27.44 28.36
C ILE A 2 4.70 27.36 26.95
N ARG A 3 5.89 26.82 26.93
CA ARG A 3 6.55 26.48 25.65
C ARG A 3 5.67 25.45 24.92
N ALA A 4 5.26 25.77 23.71
CA ALA A 4 4.75 24.79 22.76
C ALA A 4 5.87 23.74 22.59
N THR A 5 5.66 22.56 23.13
CA THR A 5 6.48 21.40 22.83
C THR A 5 6.23 21.07 21.37
N ASP A 6 7.28 21.19 20.54
CA ASP A 6 7.36 20.61 19.22
C ASP A 6 6.97 19.12 19.34
N ARG A 7 5.73 18.79 19.02
CA ARG A 7 5.37 17.43 18.67
C ARG A 7 6.04 17.21 17.31
N GLU A 8 7.20 16.57 17.31
CA GLU A 8 7.66 15.91 16.10
C GLU A 8 6.48 15.07 15.60
N ALA A 9 5.91 15.49 14.48
CA ALA A 9 4.81 14.76 13.87
C ALA A 9 5.30 13.34 13.61
N ASN A 10 4.70 12.38 14.30
CA ASN A 10 5.07 10.97 14.14
C ASN A 10 4.73 10.57 12.71
N VAL A 11 5.74 10.43 11.85
CA VAL A 11 5.56 10.15 10.43
C VAL A 11 5.57 8.63 10.25
N VAL A 12 4.44 8.09 9.80
CA VAL A 12 4.35 6.67 9.40
C VAL A 12 5.13 6.48 8.11
N LYS A 13 6.11 5.59 8.12
CA LYS A 13 6.75 5.15 6.88
C LYS A 13 5.79 4.27 6.08
N LEU A 14 5.47 4.67 4.86
CA LEU A 14 4.65 3.90 3.95
C LEU A 14 5.53 2.95 3.13
N ARG A 15 5.20 1.68 3.13
CA ARG A 15 5.86 0.67 2.29
C ARG A 15 4.83 -0.01 1.40
N LEU A 16 5.12 -0.07 0.11
CA LEU A 16 4.37 -0.86 -0.85
C LEU A 16 5.18 -2.10 -1.22
N ILE A 17 4.61 -3.28 -1.07
CA ILE A 17 5.17 -4.52 -1.59
C ILE A 17 4.27 -5.01 -2.72
N ALA A 18 4.83 -5.21 -3.89
CA ALA A 18 4.08 -5.66 -5.06
C ALA A 18 4.76 -6.87 -5.72
N VAL A 19 3.95 -7.80 -6.22
CA VAL A 19 4.44 -8.97 -6.94
C VAL A 19 4.66 -8.64 -8.40
N GLY A 20 5.83 -8.97 -8.91
CA GLY A 20 6.20 -8.81 -10.31
C GLY A 20 6.57 -7.39 -10.72
N LYS A 21 7.01 -7.27 -11.95
CA LYS A 21 7.40 -6.00 -12.57
C LYS A 21 6.23 -5.41 -13.35
N ILE A 22 6.19 -4.09 -13.44
CA ILE A 22 5.28 -3.40 -14.35
C ILE A 22 5.82 -3.54 -15.78
N ARG A 23 5.01 -4.12 -16.65
CA ARG A 23 5.37 -4.38 -18.06
C ARG A 23 4.88 -3.29 -19.00
N GLU A 24 3.71 -2.72 -18.71
CA GLU A 24 3.11 -1.69 -19.54
C GLU A 24 3.79 -0.34 -19.35
N PRO A 25 4.45 0.24 -20.37
CA PRO A 25 5.25 1.46 -20.21
C PRO A 25 4.45 2.66 -19.72
N TYR A 26 3.17 2.79 -20.08
CA TYR A 26 2.31 3.88 -19.62
C TYR A 26 1.94 3.72 -18.14
N VAL A 27 1.76 2.51 -17.63
CA VAL A 27 1.54 2.24 -16.21
C VAL A 27 2.81 2.51 -15.43
N ALA A 28 3.97 2.09 -15.95
CA ALA A 28 5.26 2.37 -15.33
C ALA A 28 5.50 3.87 -15.16
N ARG A 29 5.22 4.67 -16.22
CA ARG A 29 5.34 6.14 -16.14
C ARG A 29 4.40 6.75 -15.11
N ALA A 30 3.15 6.28 -15.02
CA ALA A 30 2.20 6.74 -14.01
C ALA A 30 2.69 6.41 -12.60
N CYS A 31 3.17 5.20 -12.36
CA CYS A 31 3.75 4.79 -11.07
C CYS A 31 4.97 5.63 -10.71
N ASP A 32 5.87 5.87 -11.66
CA ASP A 32 7.07 6.69 -11.45
C ASP A 32 6.72 8.13 -11.05
N ASP A 33 5.74 8.73 -11.71
CA ASP A 33 5.28 10.09 -11.40
C ASP A 33 4.68 10.17 -9.98
N PHE A 34 3.74 9.29 -9.62
CA PHE A 34 3.14 9.29 -8.29
C PHE A 34 4.14 8.92 -7.19
N ARG A 35 5.06 8.01 -7.45
CA ARG A 35 6.15 7.66 -6.55
C ARG A 35 7.06 8.86 -6.27
N ALA A 36 7.43 9.60 -7.31
CA ALA A 36 8.24 10.81 -7.16
C ALA A 36 7.52 11.91 -6.37
N ARG A 37 6.21 12.12 -6.65
CA ARG A 37 5.39 13.07 -5.91
C ARG A 37 5.24 12.67 -4.44
N LEU A 38 4.94 11.41 -4.17
CA LEU A 38 4.75 10.88 -2.82
C LEU A 38 6.01 11.06 -1.97
N ARG A 39 7.19 10.71 -2.50
CA ARG A 39 8.47 10.83 -1.80
C ARG A 39 8.89 12.25 -1.44
N ARG A 40 8.30 13.26 -2.05
CA ARG A 40 8.56 14.67 -1.68
C ARG A 40 7.98 15.04 -0.31
N HIS A 41 6.98 14.31 0.13
CA HIS A 41 6.18 14.67 1.29
C HIS A 41 6.08 13.56 2.32
N GLU A 42 6.26 12.32 1.90
CA GLU A 42 6.10 11.13 2.74
C GLU A 42 7.38 10.29 2.74
N SER A 43 7.63 9.63 3.86
CA SER A 43 8.60 8.55 3.91
C SER A 43 8.00 7.32 3.22
N PHE A 44 8.44 7.04 2.00
CA PHE A 44 7.88 5.98 1.16
C PHE A 44 8.98 5.11 0.55
N ASP A 45 8.83 3.80 0.68
CA ASP A 45 9.62 2.81 -0.07
C ASP A 45 8.72 1.79 -0.77
N GLU A 46 9.26 1.16 -1.79
CA GLU A 46 8.58 0.14 -2.57
C GLU A 46 9.51 -1.03 -2.81
N ILE A 47 8.98 -2.24 -2.66
CA ILE A 47 9.69 -3.50 -2.86
C ILE A 47 8.92 -4.33 -3.88
N GLU A 48 9.60 -4.74 -4.94
CA GLU A 48 9.08 -5.74 -5.85
C GLU A 48 9.56 -7.13 -5.43
N VAL A 49 8.63 -8.07 -5.26
CA VAL A 49 8.95 -9.48 -5.09
C VAL A 49 8.76 -10.22 -6.40
N ALA A 50 9.60 -11.22 -6.64
CA ALA A 50 9.51 -12.00 -7.86
C ALA A 50 8.17 -12.73 -7.96
N ALA A 51 7.52 -12.64 -9.13
CA ALA A 51 6.39 -13.48 -9.45
C ALA A 51 6.82 -14.94 -9.61
N SER A 52 5.94 -15.87 -9.20
CA SER A 52 6.15 -17.29 -9.44
C SER A 52 5.65 -17.67 -10.82
N HIS A 53 6.43 -18.48 -11.51
CA HIS A 53 6.12 -18.99 -12.83
C HIS A 53 5.81 -20.48 -12.75
N GLY A 54 4.90 -20.95 -13.59
CA GLY A 54 4.44 -22.34 -13.65
C GLY A 54 2.93 -22.44 -13.47
N GLY A 55 2.30 -23.41 -14.09
CA GLY A 55 0.86 -23.48 -14.30
C GLY A 55 -0.01 -23.80 -13.06
N ASP A 56 0.53 -23.80 -11.84
CA ASP A 56 -0.22 -24.05 -10.63
C ASP A 56 -0.49 -22.76 -9.85
N PRO A 57 -1.72 -22.21 -9.88
CA PRO A 57 -2.07 -20.99 -9.17
C PRO A 57 -1.88 -21.06 -7.66
N GLU A 58 -2.20 -22.18 -7.02
CA GLU A 58 -2.07 -22.34 -5.57
C GLU A 58 -0.61 -22.30 -5.13
N ARG A 59 0.25 -22.98 -5.90
CA ARG A 59 1.69 -22.95 -5.65
C ARG A 59 2.24 -21.54 -5.84
N ALA A 60 1.85 -20.85 -6.91
CA ALA A 60 2.29 -19.48 -7.17
C ALA A 60 1.90 -18.55 -6.01
N MET A 61 0.64 -18.58 -5.58
CA MET A 61 0.17 -17.78 -4.44
C MET A 61 0.97 -18.08 -3.15
N ARG A 62 1.25 -19.35 -2.85
CA ARG A 62 2.04 -19.71 -1.67
C ARG A 62 3.46 -19.17 -1.74
N GLU A 63 4.17 -19.41 -2.84
CA GLU A 63 5.55 -18.95 -3.02
C GLU A 63 5.67 -17.43 -2.95
N GLU A 64 4.75 -16.71 -3.58
CA GLU A 64 4.70 -15.25 -3.54
C GLU A 64 4.35 -14.74 -2.15
N GLY A 65 3.37 -15.34 -1.50
CA GLY A 65 2.98 -15.03 -0.12
C GLY A 65 4.14 -15.24 0.87
N ASP A 66 4.88 -16.33 0.75
CA ASP A 66 6.05 -16.61 1.59
C ASP A 66 7.16 -15.58 1.40
N ARG A 67 7.40 -15.12 0.15
CA ARG A 67 8.37 -14.06 -0.12
C ARG A 67 7.95 -12.73 0.53
N ILE A 68 6.67 -12.41 0.47
CA ILE A 68 6.12 -11.20 1.08
C ILE A 68 6.20 -11.27 2.61
N LEU A 69 5.75 -12.38 3.20
CA LEU A 69 5.72 -12.54 4.66
C LEU A 69 7.10 -12.45 5.31
N LYS A 70 8.17 -12.88 4.61
CA LYS A 70 9.56 -12.72 5.08
C LYS A 70 10.01 -11.26 5.20
N LEU A 71 9.35 -10.34 4.51
CA LEU A 71 9.68 -8.91 4.51
C LEU A 71 8.90 -8.12 5.56
N ILE A 72 7.91 -8.74 6.22
CA ILE A 72 6.98 -8.08 7.13
C ILE A 72 7.39 -8.37 8.57
N VAL A 73 7.51 -7.31 9.35
CA VAL A 73 7.77 -7.41 10.80
C VAL A 73 6.43 -7.68 11.51
N ALA A 74 6.44 -8.59 12.48
CA ALA A 74 5.21 -9.03 13.16
C ALA A 74 4.41 -7.90 13.82
N SER A 75 5.08 -6.87 14.32
CA SER A 75 4.47 -5.72 15.00
C SER A 75 3.97 -4.61 14.05
N GLU A 76 4.25 -4.72 12.75
CA GLU A 76 3.85 -3.72 11.77
C GLU A 76 2.47 -4.04 11.18
N PRO A 77 1.55 -3.04 11.07
CA PRO A 77 0.29 -3.25 10.39
C PRO A 77 0.49 -3.58 8.91
N LEU A 78 -0.29 -4.54 8.45
CA LEU A 78 -0.34 -5.01 7.07
C LEU A 78 -1.72 -4.75 6.47
N TRP A 79 -1.78 -3.97 5.41
CA TRP A 79 -2.97 -3.82 4.58
C TRP A 79 -2.77 -4.58 3.27
N LEU A 80 -3.68 -5.47 3.00
CA LEU A 80 -3.66 -6.29 1.79
C LEU A 80 -4.73 -5.82 0.82
N LEU A 81 -4.36 -5.54 -0.42
CA LEU A 81 -5.37 -5.31 -1.45
C LEU A 81 -6.12 -6.60 -1.72
N GLU A 82 -7.42 -6.56 -1.49
CA GLU A 82 -8.32 -7.68 -1.67
C GLU A 82 -9.67 -7.18 -2.19
N ARG A 83 -10.15 -7.75 -3.30
CA ARG A 83 -11.39 -7.30 -3.93
C ARG A 83 -12.61 -7.40 -3.02
N GLU A 84 -12.67 -8.45 -2.22
CA GLU A 84 -13.75 -8.70 -1.26
C GLU A 84 -13.53 -8.01 0.11
N GLY A 85 -12.51 -7.17 0.20
CA GLY A 85 -12.20 -6.40 1.41
C GLY A 85 -13.09 -5.19 1.61
N ASP A 86 -12.76 -4.40 2.63
CA ASP A 86 -13.46 -3.16 2.96
C ASP A 86 -13.10 -2.06 1.95
N SER A 87 -14.13 -1.38 1.45
CA SER A 87 -13.96 -0.18 0.63
C SER A 87 -14.10 1.07 1.50
N PHE A 88 -13.26 2.06 1.27
CA PHE A 88 -13.36 3.35 1.93
C PHE A 88 -13.01 4.50 0.98
N ALA A 89 -13.55 5.68 1.29
CA ALA A 89 -13.31 6.87 0.49
C ALA A 89 -11.90 7.41 0.69
N SER A 90 -11.42 8.24 -0.23
CA SER A 90 -10.08 8.84 -0.14
C SER A 90 -9.87 9.67 1.14
N VAL A 91 -10.91 10.33 1.64
CA VAL A 91 -10.87 11.05 2.91
C VAL A 91 -10.71 10.08 4.07
N GLU A 92 -11.44 8.97 4.08
CA GLU A 92 -11.30 7.91 5.09
C GLU A 92 -9.91 7.27 5.06
N LEU A 93 -9.31 7.12 3.87
CA LEU A 93 -7.91 6.67 3.75
C LEU A 93 -6.97 7.63 4.47
N ALA A 94 -7.11 8.93 4.24
CA ALA A 94 -6.28 9.94 4.92
C ALA A 94 -6.47 9.91 6.44
N GLU A 95 -7.69 9.77 6.93
CA GLU A 95 -8.01 9.66 8.37
C GLU A 95 -7.40 8.39 9.00
N ARG A 96 -7.46 7.26 8.31
CA ARG A 96 -6.85 6.00 8.77
C ARG A 96 -5.33 6.11 8.87
N LEU A 97 -4.68 6.73 7.88
CA LEU A 97 -3.23 6.98 7.93
C LEU A 97 -2.86 7.91 9.08
N GLN A 98 -3.64 8.96 9.31
CA GLN A 98 -3.45 9.86 10.45
C GLN A 98 -3.62 9.13 11.79
N THR A 99 -4.63 8.27 11.90
CA THR A 99 -4.84 7.45 13.10
C THR A 99 -3.63 6.56 13.41
N LEU A 100 -3.02 5.96 12.39
CA LEU A 100 -1.78 5.17 12.58
C LEU A 100 -0.62 6.05 13.03
N ALA A 101 -0.48 7.26 12.48
CA ALA A 101 0.53 8.22 12.91
C ALA A 101 0.35 8.62 14.36
N ASP A 102 -0.88 8.96 14.77
CA ASP A 102 -1.22 9.37 16.13
C ASP A 102 -1.01 8.23 17.15
N ALA A 103 -1.19 6.99 16.73
CA ALA A 103 -0.91 5.79 17.52
C ALA A 103 0.59 5.46 17.63
N GLY A 104 1.46 6.22 16.98
CA GLY A 104 2.91 5.98 17.02
C GLY A 104 3.37 4.83 16.12
N THR A 105 2.59 4.47 15.11
CA THR A 105 2.96 3.42 14.16
C THR A 105 4.19 3.85 13.36
N SER A 106 5.25 3.06 13.40
CA SER A 106 6.51 3.36 12.71
C SER A 106 6.41 3.13 11.20
N ARG A 107 5.69 2.08 10.79
CA ARG A 107 5.54 1.69 9.39
C ARG A 107 4.18 1.04 9.14
N LEU A 108 3.59 1.36 7.99
CA LEU A 108 2.48 0.62 7.38
C LEU A 108 2.98 -0.07 6.11
N THR A 109 2.77 -1.36 6.00
CA THR A 109 3.02 -2.11 4.78
C THR A 109 1.70 -2.37 4.04
N ILE A 110 1.66 -1.99 2.77
CA ILE A 110 0.55 -2.25 1.85
C ILE A 110 1.03 -3.26 0.82
N VAL A 111 0.23 -4.30 0.57
CA VAL A 111 0.58 -5.39 -0.35
C VAL A 111 -0.36 -5.44 -1.54
N VAL A 112 0.21 -5.47 -2.73
CA VAL A 112 -0.46 -5.81 -3.99
C VAL A 112 0.01 -7.21 -4.39
N ALA A 113 -0.87 -8.20 -4.24
CA ALA A 113 -0.58 -9.58 -4.59
C ALA A 113 -0.46 -9.78 -6.10
N GLY A 114 0.02 -10.95 -6.51
CA GLY A 114 0.17 -11.31 -7.91
C GLY A 114 -1.13 -11.65 -8.63
N THR A 115 -1.00 -12.16 -9.83
CA THR A 115 -2.11 -12.44 -10.75
C THR A 115 -3.21 -13.36 -10.18
N TYR A 116 -2.82 -14.30 -9.33
CA TYR A 116 -3.75 -15.27 -8.74
C TYR A 116 -4.29 -14.85 -7.36
N GLY A 117 -3.92 -13.65 -6.89
CA GLY A 117 -4.34 -13.14 -5.59
C GLY A 117 -3.41 -13.54 -4.44
N ALA A 118 -3.90 -13.38 -3.22
CA ALA A 118 -3.14 -13.60 -2.00
C ALA A 118 -3.27 -15.03 -1.49
N SER A 119 -2.19 -15.57 -0.93
CA SER A 119 -2.22 -16.87 -0.25
C SER A 119 -3.08 -16.81 1.03
N PRO A 120 -3.64 -17.96 1.50
CA PRO A 120 -4.35 -18.01 2.76
C PRO A 120 -3.54 -17.48 3.95
N ALA A 121 -2.24 -17.75 3.99
CA ALA A 121 -1.34 -17.27 5.04
C ALA A 121 -1.20 -15.74 5.02
N LEU A 122 -1.10 -15.15 3.83
CA LEU A 122 -1.03 -13.69 3.67
C LEU A 122 -2.36 -13.02 4.05
N LEU A 123 -3.50 -13.61 3.65
CA LEU A 123 -4.83 -13.16 4.07
C LEU A 123 -5.00 -13.21 5.59
N ALA A 124 -4.57 -14.29 6.22
CA ALA A 124 -4.66 -14.46 7.67
C ALA A 124 -3.76 -13.44 8.44
N ARG A 125 -2.64 -13.01 7.83
CA ARG A 125 -1.73 -12.01 8.43
C ARG A 125 -2.25 -10.58 8.28
N ALA A 126 -3.08 -10.30 7.29
CA ALA A 126 -3.54 -8.94 7.01
C ALA A 126 -4.39 -8.38 8.15
N ASP A 127 -4.07 -7.18 8.61
CA ASP A 127 -4.86 -6.44 9.60
C ASP A 127 -6.06 -5.75 8.93
N VAL A 128 -5.90 -5.37 7.66
CA VAL A 128 -6.96 -4.80 6.82
C VAL A 128 -6.90 -5.44 5.44
N ALA A 129 -8.03 -5.97 4.99
CA ALA A 129 -8.27 -6.31 3.60
C ALA A 129 -8.91 -5.09 2.93
N TRP A 130 -8.17 -4.42 2.05
CA TRP A 130 -8.59 -3.17 1.43
C TRP A 130 -9.04 -3.39 -0.01
N SER A 131 -10.29 -3.07 -0.32
CA SER A 131 -10.85 -3.11 -1.67
C SER A 131 -10.79 -1.74 -2.34
N LEU A 132 -10.12 -1.65 -3.48
CA LEU A 132 -10.16 -0.46 -4.33
C LEU A 132 -11.51 -0.35 -5.05
N SER A 133 -12.10 -1.50 -5.40
CA SER A 133 -13.36 -1.63 -6.12
C SER A 133 -13.78 -3.09 -6.14
N ARG A 134 -15.06 -3.34 -6.37
CA ARG A 134 -15.56 -4.69 -6.66
C ARG A 134 -15.20 -5.19 -8.06
N LEU A 135 -14.72 -4.29 -8.93
CA LEU A 135 -14.15 -4.65 -10.22
C LEU A 135 -12.80 -5.34 -10.05
N THR A 136 -12.48 -6.22 -10.97
CA THR A 136 -11.16 -6.84 -11.06
C THR A 136 -10.24 -5.95 -11.90
N PHE A 137 -9.12 -5.52 -11.33
CA PHE A 137 -8.06 -4.81 -12.04
C PHE A 137 -6.89 -5.73 -12.37
N LEU A 138 -6.17 -5.43 -13.43
CA LEU A 138 -4.82 -5.94 -13.58
C LEU A 138 -3.97 -5.45 -12.40
N HIS A 139 -3.14 -6.33 -11.84
CA HIS A 139 -2.30 -6.00 -10.68
C HIS A 139 -1.40 -4.76 -10.89
N GLU A 140 -0.96 -4.51 -12.12
CA GLU A 140 -0.19 -3.30 -12.45
C GLU A 140 -1.02 -2.02 -12.28
N TRP A 141 -2.28 -2.02 -12.72
CA TRP A 141 -3.21 -0.90 -12.51
C TRP A 141 -3.55 -0.70 -11.03
N ALA A 142 -3.77 -1.78 -10.30
CA ALA A 142 -4.01 -1.70 -8.85
C ALA A 142 -2.84 -1.00 -8.14
N ARG A 143 -1.60 -1.31 -8.54
CA ARG A 143 -0.39 -0.66 -8.02
C ARG A 143 -0.37 0.85 -8.31
N ALA A 144 -0.70 1.26 -9.54
CA ALA A 144 -0.78 2.68 -9.91
C ALA A 144 -1.88 3.42 -9.12
N ILE A 145 -3.05 2.80 -8.95
CA ILE A 145 -4.16 3.36 -8.18
C ILE A 145 -3.78 3.53 -6.70
N VAL A 146 -3.11 2.56 -6.10
CA VAL A 146 -2.62 2.68 -4.71
C VAL A 146 -1.66 3.85 -4.56
N LEU A 147 -0.69 3.99 -5.45
CA LEU A 147 0.26 5.11 -5.41
C LEU A 147 -0.45 6.47 -5.55
N GLU A 148 -1.41 6.56 -6.45
CA GLU A 148 -2.25 7.76 -6.62
C GLU A 148 -3.04 8.06 -5.34
N GLN A 149 -3.70 7.07 -4.75
CA GLN A 149 -4.51 7.25 -3.56
C GLN A 149 -3.67 7.60 -2.32
N LEU A 150 -2.48 7.05 -2.17
CA LEU A 150 -1.55 7.45 -1.10
C LEU A 150 -1.11 8.91 -1.26
N TYR A 151 -0.82 9.34 -2.50
CA TYR A 151 -0.52 10.73 -2.79
C TYR A 151 -1.72 11.65 -2.51
N ARG A 152 -2.92 11.27 -2.91
CA ARG A 152 -4.17 11.98 -2.63
C ARG A 152 -4.40 12.12 -1.13
N ALA A 153 -4.26 11.05 -0.37
CA ALA A 153 -4.40 11.07 1.08
C ALA A 153 -3.39 12.02 1.75
N SER A 154 -2.15 12.03 1.28
CA SER A 154 -1.12 12.98 1.72
C SER A 154 -1.52 14.44 1.45
N LYS A 155 -2.14 14.73 0.30
CA LYS A 155 -2.66 16.07 -0.02
C LYS A 155 -3.85 16.47 0.87
N ILE A 156 -4.77 15.55 1.11
CA ILE A 156 -5.91 15.77 2.01
C ILE A 156 -5.41 16.08 3.42
N ALA A 157 -4.50 15.29 3.96
CA ALA A 157 -3.96 15.48 5.30
C ALA A 157 -3.29 16.85 5.51
N ARG A 158 -2.74 17.44 4.44
CA ARG A 158 -2.10 18.76 4.46
C ARG A 158 -3.03 19.91 4.02
N ASN A 159 -4.31 19.63 3.79
CA ASN A 159 -5.27 20.61 3.25
C ASN A 159 -4.80 21.28 1.95
N GLU A 160 -4.08 20.54 1.11
CA GLU A 160 -3.59 21.03 -0.18
C GLU A 160 -4.53 20.68 -1.34
N PRO A 161 -4.63 21.54 -2.38
CA PRO A 161 -5.54 21.31 -3.50
C PRO A 161 -5.04 20.16 -4.39
N TYR A 162 -5.73 19.06 -4.38
CA TYR A 162 -5.62 17.93 -5.30
C TYR A 162 -6.90 17.10 -5.32
N HIS A 163 -7.62 17.12 -4.20
CA HIS A 163 -8.86 16.40 -4.02
C HIS A 163 -10.04 17.34 -4.31
N HIS A 164 -10.54 17.30 -5.54
CA HIS A 164 -11.74 18.02 -6.00
C HIS A 164 -12.61 17.09 -6.85
#